data_a2d7f82296561e42975cc747d5543c69
#
_entry.id   a2d7f82296561e42975cc747d5543c69
#
_cell.length_a   1.000
_cell.length_b   1.000
_cell.length_c   1.000
_cell.angle_alpha   90.00
_cell.angle_beta   90.00
_cell.angle_gamma   90.00
#
_symmetry.space_group_name_H-M   'P 1'
#
loop_
_entity.id
_entity.type
_entity.pdbx_description
1 polymer ?
#
loop_
_entity_poly.entity_id
_entity_poly.type
_entity_poly.pdbx_seq_one_letter_code
_entity_poly.pdbx_strand_id
1 'polypeptide(L)'
;ILTCEPDIVISLYGDADKANALQEQLGVPVVTLMSGPDSVFDERFNESVRLLGTIFEESEKAETLIGFIAAERAGIEARTADIAEEDKPAVYICGLGNWGTTNHLMTAQDYVSFRVANVKNVVSDLGAPGAQPIEAEKFVALGEDMDAMIFDAAAVKNIKPLYAEDPTMFDTCRAWREGEAYLQLAYNAYYTNYEIALINTWFAAKTAYPDRFEDVDMTEVTDRVTTAFLGKPLAEEIYACPNSFGGYQKIDTATFFAGTQG
;
A
#
# COMPACT_ATOMS: atom_id res chain seq x y z
N ILE A 1 -18.85 -23.04 6.47
CA ILE A 1 -18.66 -22.44 7.81
C ILE A 1 -19.04 -23.46 8.89
N LEU A 2 -20.27 -24.02 8.88
CA LEU A 2 -20.75 -24.94 9.94
C LEU A 2 -19.87 -26.18 10.13
N THR A 3 -19.23 -26.69 9.10
CA THR A 3 -18.29 -27.82 9.20
C THR A 3 -17.02 -27.52 10.02
N CYS A 4 -16.73 -26.26 10.27
CA CYS A 4 -15.59 -25.83 11.10
C CYS A 4 -15.98 -25.67 12.58
N GLU A 5 -17.28 -25.81 12.92
CA GLU A 5 -17.83 -25.64 14.29
C GLU A 5 -17.28 -24.38 15.00
N PRO A 6 -17.40 -23.17 14.38
CA PRO A 6 -16.81 -21.96 14.94
C PRO A 6 -17.61 -21.47 16.16
N ASP A 7 -16.92 -20.92 17.15
CA ASP A 7 -17.53 -20.20 18.28
C ASP A 7 -17.95 -18.79 17.88
N ILE A 8 -17.29 -18.20 16.89
CA ILE A 8 -17.53 -16.85 16.35
C ILE A 8 -17.12 -16.78 14.88
N VAL A 9 -17.81 -15.97 14.10
CA VAL A 9 -17.43 -15.64 12.71
C VAL A 9 -17.03 -14.17 12.64
N ILE A 10 -15.82 -13.89 12.12
CA ILE A 10 -15.33 -12.54 11.87
C ILE A 10 -15.43 -12.27 10.38
N SER A 11 -16.12 -11.19 10.00
CA SER A 11 -16.36 -10.79 8.63
C SER A 11 -15.71 -9.41 8.38
N LEU A 12 -15.05 -9.25 7.24
CA LEU A 12 -14.55 -7.96 6.79
C LEU A 12 -15.58 -7.17 5.96
N TYR A 13 -16.76 -7.73 5.74
CA TYR A 13 -17.86 -7.08 5.02
C TYR A 13 -18.78 -6.37 6.02
N GLY A 14 -18.60 -5.07 6.19
CA GLY A 14 -19.28 -4.22 7.16
C GLY A 14 -20.78 -3.98 6.92
N ASP A 15 -21.52 -4.97 6.43
CA ASP A 15 -22.97 -4.94 6.23
C ASP A 15 -23.65 -5.63 7.41
N ALA A 16 -24.24 -4.82 8.29
CA ALA A 16 -24.90 -5.31 9.50
C ALA A 16 -26.09 -6.25 9.19
N ASP A 17 -26.85 -5.99 8.13
CA ASP A 17 -28.00 -6.82 7.79
C ASP A 17 -27.54 -8.20 7.31
N LYS A 18 -26.48 -8.27 6.51
CA LYS A 18 -25.89 -9.55 6.09
C LYS A 18 -25.25 -10.29 7.26
N ALA A 19 -24.60 -9.58 8.17
CA ALA A 19 -24.01 -10.18 9.37
C ALA A 19 -25.10 -10.78 10.27
N ASN A 20 -26.19 -10.04 10.50
CA ASN A 20 -27.34 -10.52 11.29
C ASN A 20 -28.00 -11.74 10.63
N ALA A 21 -28.24 -11.70 9.33
CA ALA A 21 -28.80 -12.84 8.60
C ALA A 21 -27.90 -14.09 8.67
N LEU A 22 -26.57 -13.89 8.56
CA LEU A 22 -25.61 -14.97 8.70
C LEU A 22 -25.57 -15.53 10.12
N GLN A 23 -25.63 -14.67 11.14
CA GLN A 23 -25.71 -15.05 12.55
C GLN A 23 -26.95 -15.91 12.84
N GLU A 24 -28.12 -15.50 12.33
CA GLU A 24 -29.37 -16.30 12.47
C GLU A 24 -29.25 -17.68 11.81
N GLN A 25 -28.60 -17.76 10.63
CA GLN A 25 -28.42 -19.04 9.92
C GLN A 25 -27.42 -19.98 10.62
N LEU A 26 -26.37 -19.43 11.21
CA LEU A 26 -25.28 -20.21 11.81
C LEU A 26 -25.56 -20.54 13.29
N GLY A 27 -26.34 -19.73 14.00
CA GLY A 27 -26.56 -19.85 15.43
C GLY A 27 -25.33 -19.49 16.28
N VAL A 28 -24.32 -18.81 15.70
CA VAL A 28 -23.11 -18.32 16.38
C VAL A 28 -22.93 -16.83 16.11
N PRO A 29 -22.26 -16.08 17.01
CA PRO A 29 -22.01 -14.65 16.81
C PRO A 29 -21.29 -14.36 15.50
N VAL A 30 -21.71 -13.31 14.79
CA VAL A 30 -21.04 -12.78 13.60
C VAL A 30 -20.64 -11.33 13.85
N VAL A 31 -19.36 -11.06 13.81
CA VAL A 31 -18.78 -9.74 14.05
C VAL A 31 -18.23 -9.17 12.76
N THR A 32 -18.57 -7.92 12.44
CA THR A 32 -18.02 -7.21 11.26
C THR A 32 -16.93 -6.26 11.67
N LEU A 33 -15.83 -6.26 10.91
CA LEU A 33 -14.72 -5.32 11.07
C LEU A 33 -14.70 -4.35 9.91
N MET A 34 -14.19 -3.14 10.17
CA MET A 34 -14.05 -2.08 9.19
C MET A 34 -12.67 -1.44 9.31
N SER A 35 -12.07 -1.07 8.18
CA SER A 35 -10.79 -0.34 8.17
C SER A 35 -10.93 1.13 7.77
N GLY A 36 -12.07 1.51 7.17
CA GLY A 36 -12.27 2.87 6.66
C GLY A 36 -11.42 3.19 5.41
N PRO A 37 -11.58 4.41 4.87
CA PRO A 37 -10.88 4.84 3.65
C PRO A 37 -9.37 5.09 3.87
N ASP A 38 -8.97 5.38 5.11
CA ASP A 38 -7.59 5.70 5.46
C ASP A 38 -6.79 4.45 5.88
N SER A 39 -7.35 3.26 5.61
CA SER A 39 -6.69 1.97 5.87
C SER A 39 -6.22 1.87 7.34
N VAL A 40 -4.95 1.53 7.56
CA VAL A 40 -4.31 1.40 8.89
C VAL A 40 -4.32 2.70 9.72
N PHE A 41 -4.55 3.83 9.10
CA PHE A 41 -4.58 5.14 9.76
C PHE A 41 -6.00 5.65 10.08
N ASP A 42 -7.04 4.87 9.77
CA ASP A 42 -8.44 5.22 10.04
C ASP A 42 -8.85 4.83 11.46
N GLU A 43 -9.67 5.66 12.11
CA GLU A 43 -10.19 5.33 13.45
C GLU A 43 -11.06 4.07 13.46
N ARG A 44 -11.74 3.74 12.36
CA ARG A 44 -12.50 2.48 12.24
C ARG A 44 -11.59 1.25 12.27
N PHE A 45 -10.35 1.38 11.78
CA PHE A 45 -9.35 0.33 11.96
C PHE A 45 -9.02 0.16 13.44
N ASN A 46 -8.78 1.26 14.16
CA ASN A 46 -8.50 1.24 15.60
C ASN A 46 -9.67 0.64 16.39
N GLU A 47 -10.92 1.02 16.07
CA GLU A 47 -12.13 0.46 16.68
C GLU A 47 -12.23 -1.07 16.45
N SER A 48 -11.91 -1.52 15.22
CA SER A 48 -11.88 -2.94 14.88
C SER A 48 -10.79 -3.70 15.64
N VAL A 49 -9.61 -3.12 15.79
CA VAL A 49 -8.51 -3.70 16.59
C VAL A 49 -8.90 -3.79 18.07
N ARG A 50 -9.53 -2.74 18.64
CA ARG A 50 -10.03 -2.75 20.02
C ARG A 50 -11.10 -3.82 20.23
N LEU A 51 -12.03 -3.95 19.27
CA LEU A 51 -13.06 -4.97 19.30
C LEU A 51 -12.45 -6.38 19.32
N LEU A 52 -11.48 -6.66 18.46
CA LEU A 52 -10.72 -7.91 18.47
C LEU A 52 -10.00 -8.13 19.80
N GLY A 53 -9.33 -7.09 20.32
CA GLY A 53 -8.68 -7.13 21.62
C GLY A 53 -9.64 -7.51 22.75
N THR A 54 -10.90 -7.01 22.70
CA THR A 54 -11.93 -7.36 23.67
C THR A 54 -12.40 -8.80 23.50
N ILE A 55 -12.67 -9.24 22.27
CA ILE A 55 -13.15 -10.60 21.98
C ILE A 55 -12.14 -11.67 22.40
N PHE A 56 -10.86 -11.41 22.18
CA PHE A 56 -9.79 -12.38 22.46
C PHE A 56 -9.06 -12.12 23.80
N GLU A 57 -9.58 -11.22 24.64
CA GLU A 57 -8.98 -10.86 25.94
C GLU A 57 -7.53 -10.31 25.81
N GLU A 58 -7.24 -9.64 24.68
CA GLU A 58 -5.92 -9.10 24.34
C GLU A 58 -5.94 -7.56 24.18
N SER A 59 -6.74 -6.87 25.02
CA SER A 59 -6.93 -5.42 24.93
C SER A 59 -5.62 -4.61 25.05
N GLU A 60 -4.66 -5.08 25.84
CA GLU A 60 -3.35 -4.44 25.99
C GLU A 60 -2.53 -4.50 24.68
N LYS A 61 -2.56 -5.64 23.99
CA LYS A 61 -1.91 -5.78 22.68
C LYS A 61 -2.58 -4.88 21.64
N ALA A 62 -3.91 -4.79 21.66
CA ALA A 62 -4.66 -3.93 20.76
C ALA A 62 -4.23 -2.45 20.92
N GLU A 63 -4.20 -1.93 22.14
CA GLU A 63 -3.78 -0.55 22.38
C GLU A 63 -2.28 -0.34 22.09
N THR A 64 -1.43 -1.34 22.33
CA THR A 64 -0.01 -1.29 21.98
C THR A 64 0.17 -1.15 20.46
N LEU A 65 -0.56 -1.94 19.66
CA LEU A 65 -0.51 -1.85 18.19
C LEU A 65 -1.03 -0.51 17.69
N ILE A 66 -2.15 -0.01 18.21
CA ILE A 66 -2.70 1.30 17.85
C ILE A 66 -1.71 2.41 18.18
N GLY A 67 -1.12 2.39 19.36
CA GLY A 67 -0.08 3.33 19.77
C GLY A 67 1.16 3.28 18.89
N PHE A 68 1.59 2.10 18.48
CA PHE A 68 2.69 1.90 17.54
C PHE A 68 2.39 2.55 16.19
N ILE A 69 1.23 2.28 15.60
CA ILE A 69 0.82 2.87 14.32
C ILE A 69 0.77 4.40 14.39
N ALA A 70 0.23 4.94 15.47
CA ALA A 70 0.19 6.38 15.69
C ALA A 70 1.61 7.00 15.81
N ALA A 71 2.53 6.31 16.46
CA ALA A 71 3.92 6.76 16.58
C ALA A 71 4.66 6.71 15.22
N GLU A 72 4.47 5.66 14.43
CA GLU A 72 5.04 5.54 13.10
C GLU A 72 4.53 6.66 12.17
N ARG A 73 3.22 6.92 12.19
CA ARG A 73 2.61 8.03 11.46
C ARG A 73 3.20 9.37 11.89
N ALA A 74 3.26 9.64 13.18
CA ALA A 74 3.84 10.87 13.72
C ALA A 74 5.31 11.04 13.32
N GLY A 75 6.08 9.95 13.27
CA GLY A 75 7.48 9.96 12.81
C GLY A 75 7.65 10.38 11.35
N ILE A 76 6.72 9.99 10.48
CA ILE A 76 6.69 10.42 9.07
C ILE A 76 6.27 11.89 8.98
N GLU A 77 5.13 12.24 9.60
CA GLU A 77 4.56 13.58 9.55
C GLU A 77 5.51 14.64 10.12
N ALA A 78 6.23 14.35 11.20
CA ALA A 78 7.21 15.26 11.79
C ALA A 78 8.35 15.65 10.84
N ARG A 79 8.67 14.81 9.85
CA ARG A 79 9.71 15.06 8.86
C ARG A 79 9.22 15.79 7.61
N THR A 80 7.90 15.87 7.42
CA THR A 80 7.31 16.38 6.16
C THR A 80 6.32 17.53 6.36
N ALA A 81 5.88 17.82 7.60
CA ALA A 81 4.83 18.77 7.90
C ALA A 81 5.15 20.25 7.52
N ASP A 82 6.43 20.59 7.44
CA ASP A 82 6.90 21.94 7.09
C ASP A 82 7.06 22.19 5.59
N ILE A 83 6.82 21.15 4.75
CA ILE A 83 6.98 21.23 3.29
C ILE A 83 5.77 21.96 2.70
N ALA A 84 6.03 23.05 1.99
CA ALA A 84 4.98 23.82 1.32
C ALA A 84 4.39 23.06 0.13
N GLU A 85 3.16 23.36 -0.26
CA GLU A 85 2.45 22.64 -1.33
C GLU A 85 3.20 22.69 -2.66
N GLU A 86 3.81 23.84 -2.98
CA GLU A 86 4.61 24.05 -4.19
C GLU A 86 5.92 23.25 -4.23
N ASP A 87 6.42 22.84 -3.06
CA ASP A 87 7.69 22.12 -2.93
C ASP A 87 7.49 20.59 -2.84
N LYS A 88 6.25 20.12 -2.87
CA LYS A 88 5.97 18.69 -2.81
C LYS A 88 6.28 18.00 -4.12
N PRO A 89 7.13 16.95 -4.14
CA PRO A 89 7.34 16.15 -5.33
C PRO A 89 6.03 15.49 -5.79
N ALA A 90 5.78 15.55 -7.09
CA ALA A 90 4.62 14.91 -7.72
C ALA A 90 4.95 13.45 -8.08
N VAL A 91 4.30 12.52 -7.41
CA VAL A 91 4.58 11.08 -7.54
C VAL A 91 3.40 10.36 -8.19
N TYR A 92 3.69 9.45 -9.10
CA TYR A 92 2.73 8.52 -9.68
C TYR A 92 2.82 7.15 -8.99
N ILE A 93 1.72 6.68 -8.39
CA ILE A 93 1.62 5.29 -7.95
C ILE A 93 1.15 4.42 -9.13
N CYS A 94 2.00 3.54 -9.57
CA CYS A 94 1.88 2.77 -10.79
C CYS A 94 1.48 1.32 -10.50
N GLY A 95 0.35 0.88 -11.04
CA GLY A 95 -0.06 -0.51 -10.94
C GLY A 95 -0.66 -0.90 -9.59
N LEU A 96 -1.21 0.08 -8.86
CA LEU A 96 -1.87 -0.17 -7.59
C LEU A 96 -3.03 -1.13 -7.80
N GLY A 97 -2.86 -2.38 -7.43
CA GLY A 97 -3.69 -3.43 -7.93
C GLY A 97 -4.64 -4.08 -6.97
N ASN A 98 -5.61 -4.72 -7.59
CA ASN A 98 -6.46 -5.71 -6.98
C ASN A 98 -6.20 -7.03 -7.70
N TRP A 99 -5.74 -8.08 -7.00
CA TRP A 99 -5.67 -9.44 -7.52
C TRP A 99 -4.62 -9.72 -8.61
N GLY A 100 -3.59 -8.89 -8.76
CA GLY A 100 -2.57 -9.10 -9.79
C GLY A 100 -3.09 -9.02 -11.24
N THR A 101 -4.22 -8.32 -11.44
CA THR A 101 -4.84 -8.14 -12.77
C THR A 101 -4.55 -6.77 -13.36
N THR A 102 -3.72 -5.98 -12.74
CA THR A 102 -3.50 -4.57 -13.04
C THR A 102 -2.21 -4.34 -13.81
N ASN A 103 -2.18 -3.25 -14.56
CA ASN A 103 -1.03 -2.77 -15.29
C ASN A 103 -0.63 -1.36 -14.83
N HIS A 104 0.25 -0.70 -15.57
CA HIS A 104 0.77 0.63 -15.25
C HIS A 104 -0.30 1.75 -15.21
N LEU A 105 -1.49 1.53 -15.77
CA LEU A 105 -2.59 2.51 -15.78
C LEU A 105 -3.43 2.47 -14.51
N MET A 106 -3.30 1.42 -13.67
CA MET A 106 -4.00 1.37 -12.39
C MET A 106 -3.31 2.28 -11.37
N THR A 107 -4.09 3.18 -10.78
CA THR A 107 -3.61 4.17 -9.81
C THR A 107 -4.74 4.55 -8.85
N ALA A 108 -4.50 5.44 -7.89
CA ALA A 108 -5.53 5.99 -7.01
C ALA A 108 -5.25 7.47 -6.72
N GLN A 109 -6.29 8.32 -6.81
CA GLN A 109 -6.18 9.74 -6.47
C GLN A 109 -6.04 10.00 -4.97
N ASP A 110 -6.51 9.07 -4.15
CA ASP A 110 -6.60 9.16 -2.70
C ASP A 110 -5.65 8.16 -1.99
N TYR A 111 -4.52 7.82 -2.64
CA TYR A 111 -3.57 6.87 -2.07
C TYR A 111 -3.07 7.36 -0.70
N VAL A 112 -3.45 6.62 0.34
CA VAL A 112 -3.26 7.04 1.74
C VAL A 112 -1.79 7.25 2.10
N SER A 113 -0.89 6.45 1.54
CA SER A 113 0.55 6.57 1.79
C SER A 113 1.09 7.93 1.32
N PHE A 114 0.62 8.45 0.18
CA PHE A 114 1.03 9.78 -0.28
C PHE A 114 0.48 10.89 0.61
N ARG A 115 -0.76 10.76 1.06
CA ARG A 115 -1.38 11.76 1.92
C ARG A 115 -0.68 11.85 3.27
N VAL A 116 -0.39 10.72 3.92
CA VAL A 116 0.32 10.68 5.22
C VAL A 116 1.78 11.10 5.07
N ALA A 117 2.43 10.74 3.97
CA ALA A 117 3.80 11.15 3.66
C ALA A 117 3.92 12.62 3.18
N ASN A 118 2.81 13.35 3.07
CA ASN A 118 2.74 14.72 2.54
C ASN A 118 3.29 14.85 1.11
N VAL A 119 3.07 13.84 0.29
CA VAL A 119 3.52 13.75 -1.12
C VAL A 119 2.39 14.20 -2.04
N LYS A 120 2.71 14.96 -3.08
CA LYS A 120 1.75 15.33 -4.11
C LYS A 120 1.46 14.13 -5.01
N ASN A 121 0.21 13.73 -5.07
CA ASN A 121 -0.21 12.74 -6.05
C ASN A 121 -0.38 13.43 -7.40
N VAL A 122 0.32 12.96 -8.43
CA VAL A 122 0.20 13.53 -9.77
C VAL A 122 -1.20 13.30 -10.36
N VAL A 123 -1.89 12.24 -9.87
CA VAL A 123 -3.24 11.93 -10.29
C VAL A 123 -4.24 12.61 -9.35
N SER A 124 -5.06 13.46 -9.92
CA SER A 124 -6.20 14.09 -9.26
C SER A 124 -7.45 13.85 -10.10
N ASP A 125 -8.61 13.84 -9.46
CA ASP A 125 -9.91 13.79 -10.13
C ASP A 125 -10.12 12.53 -11.02
N LEU A 126 -10.24 11.38 -10.35
CA LEU A 126 -10.67 10.13 -11.00
C LEU A 126 -12.17 9.88 -10.89
N GLY A 127 -12.92 10.80 -10.26
CA GLY A 127 -14.37 10.73 -10.12
C GLY A 127 -14.86 9.78 -9.02
N ALA A 128 -14.05 8.84 -8.55
CA ALA A 128 -14.39 7.93 -7.47
C ALA A 128 -13.14 7.59 -6.62
N PRO A 129 -13.31 7.22 -5.34
CA PRO A 129 -12.21 6.80 -4.48
C PRO A 129 -11.68 5.41 -4.85
N GLY A 130 -10.49 5.10 -4.35
CA GLY A 130 -9.83 3.80 -4.50
C GLY A 130 -9.06 3.64 -5.80
N ALA A 131 -8.50 2.45 -5.95
CA ALA A 131 -7.71 2.11 -7.14
C ALA A 131 -8.61 1.94 -8.37
N GLN A 132 -8.28 2.64 -9.44
CA GLN A 132 -9.00 2.57 -10.72
C GLN A 132 -8.06 2.84 -11.89
N PRO A 133 -8.40 2.34 -13.09
CA PRO A 133 -7.60 2.61 -14.28
C PRO A 133 -7.78 4.05 -14.73
N ILE A 134 -6.72 4.61 -15.29
CA ILE A 134 -6.77 5.83 -16.09
C ILE A 134 -6.61 5.48 -17.57
N GLU A 135 -7.10 6.37 -18.45
CA GLU A 135 -6.89 6.23 -19.89
C GLU A 135 -5.41 6.45 -20.25
N ALA A 136 -4.94 5.78 -21.30
CA ALA A 136 -3.55 5.87 -21.75
C ALA A 136 -3.15 7.30 -22.10
N GLU A 137 -4.05 8.06 -22.72
CA GLU A 137 -3.85 9.47 -23.06
C GLU A 137 -3.65 10.33 -21.80
N LYS A 138 -4.40 10.05 -20.72
CA LYS A 138 -4.23 10.74 -19.44
C LYS A 138 -2.85 10.40 -18.82
N PHE A 139 -2.43 9.15 -18.88
CA PHE A 139 -1.11 8.73 -18.41
C PHE A 139 0.02 9.47 -19.15
N VAL A 140 -0.06 9.52 -20.48
CA VAL A 140 0.90 10.25 -21.33
C VAL A 140 0.90 11.76 -20.99
N ALA A 141 -0.28 12.36 -20.81
CA ALA A 141 -0.39 13.78 -20.49
C ALA A 141 0.19 14.16 -19.12
N LEU A 142 0.18 13.24 -18.15
CA LEU A 142 0.76 13.43 -16.82
C LEU A 142 2.27 13.17 -16.78
N GLY A 143 2.84 12.55 -17.82
CA GLY A 143 4.20 12.02 -17.80
C GLY A 143 5.27 13.04 -17.45
N GLU A 144 5.23 14.25 -18.02
CA GLU A 144 6.20 15.30 -17.74
C GLU A 144 6.09 15.90 -16.32
N ASP A 145 4.95 15.75 -15.66
CA ASP A 145 4.72 16.25 -14.30
C ASP A 145 5.19 15.25 -13.21
N MET A 146 5.60 14.05 -13.59
CA MET A 146 6.03 13.03 -12.64
C MET A 146 7.48 13.30 -12.20
N ASP A 147 7.68 13.60 -10.92
CA ASP A 147 9.00 13.67 -10.28
C ASP A 147 9.53 12.28 -9.91
N ALA A 148 8.63 11.35 -9.55
CA ALA A 148 8.96 9.95 -9.30
C ALA A 148 7.79 9.03 -9.69
N MET A 149 8.12 7.77 -10.01
CA MET A 149 7.16 6.68 -10.21
C MET A 149 7.42 5.58 -9.19
N ILE A 150 6.39 5.17 -8.48
CA ILE A 150 6.46 4.02 -7.57
C ILE A 150 5.62 2.89 -8.18
N PHE A 151 6.25 1.79 -8.54
CA PHE A 151 5.59 0.60 -9.06
C PHE A 151 5.15 -0.31 -7.91
N ASP A 152 3.88 -0.71 -7.91
CA ASP A 152 3.38 -1.74 -7.01
C ASP A 152 3.80 -3.13 -7.53
N ALA A 153 4.38 -3.95 -6.69
CA ALA A 153 4.87 -5.28 -7.06
C ALA A 153 3.79 -6.17 -7.66
N ALA A 154 2.51 -5.97 -7.30
CA ALA A 154 1.39 -6.74 -7.85
C ALA A 154 1.25 -6.59 -9.38
N ALA A 155 1.65 -5.45 -9.94
CA ALA A 155 1.52 -5.17 -11.37
C ALA A 155 2.72 -5.60 -12.23
N VAL A 156 3.89 -5.84 -11.62
CA VAL A 156 5.14 -6.08 -12.35
C VAL A 156 5.02 -7.21 -13.38
N LYS A 157 4.37 -8.32 -13.02
CA LYS A 157 4.17 -9.45 -13.94
C LYS A 157 3.32 -9.10 -15.17
N ASN A 158 2.40 -8.15 -15.04
CA ASN A 158 1.53 -7.72 -16.13
C ASN A 158 2.18 -6.60 -16.96
N ILE A 159 3.05 -5.80 -16.34
CA ILE A 159 3.79 -4.73 -17.04
C ILE A 159 4.90 -5.31 -17.90
N LYS A 160 5.62 -6.35 -17.44
CA LYS A 160 6.73 -6.96 -18.19
C LYS A 160 6.40 -7.35 -19.63
N PRO A 161 5.32 -8.09 -19.94
CA PRO A 161 4.97 -8.40 -21.32
C PRO A 161 4.59 -7.16 -22.13
N LEU A 162 3.90 -6.18 -21.53
CA LEU A 162 3.56 -4.91 -22.21
C LEU A 162 4.81 -4.11 -22.57
N TYR A 163 5.76 -4.05 -21.65
CA TYR A 163 7.06 -3.40 -21.90
C TYR A 163 7.89 -4.13 -22.97
N ALA A 164 7.79 -5.46 -23.03
CA ALA A 164 8.45 -6.23 -24.08
C ALA A 164 7.86 -5.97 -25.48
N GLU A 165 6.55 -5.70 -25.57
CA GLU A 165 5.86 -5.32 -26.82
C GLU A 165 6.13 -3.86 -27.19
N ASP A 166 6.16 -2.95 -26.21
CA ASP A 166 6.46 -1.53 -26.40
C ASP A 166 7.45 -1.04 -25.33
N PRO A 167 8.77 -1.12 -25.57
CA PRO A 167 9.77 -0.63 -24.64
C PRO A 167 9.75 0.90 -24.44
N THR A 168 9.01 1.64 -25.27
CA THR A 168 8.90 3.11 -25.19
C THR A 168 7.70 3.58 -24.38
N MET A 169 6.91 2.66 -23.83
CA MET A 169 5.65 2.97 -23.13
C MET A 169 5.79 3.96 -21.95
N PHE A 170 6.98 4.10 -21.38
CA PHE A 170 7.28 5.03 -20.31
C PHE A 170 8.12 6.26 -20.73
N ASP A 171 8.48 6.39 -22.01
CA ASP A 171 9.37 7.46 -22.50
C ASP A 171 8.78 8.86 -22.35
N THR A 172 7.45 8.98 -22.24
CA THR A 172 6.77 10.24 -21.94
C THR A 172 6.88 10.65 -20.47
N CYS A 173 7.28 9.74 -19.58
CA CYS A 173 7.38 9.98 -18.15
C CYS A 173 8.77 10.53 -17.81
N ARG A 174 8.85 11.78 -17.30
CA ARG A 174 10.11 12.40 -16.88
C ARG A 174 10.83 11.55 -15.83
N ALA A 175 10.11 11.10 -14.81
CA ALA A 175 10.65 10.24 -13.77
C ALA A 175 11.33 8.97 -14.33
N TRP A 176 10.74 8.34 -15.36
CA TRP A 176 11.34 7.18 -16.01
C TRP A 176 12.65 7.50 -16.73
N ARG A 177 12.65 8.58 -17.51
CA ARG A 177 13.85 9.02 -18.26
C ARG A 177 15.00 9.44 -17.34
N GLU A 178 14.67 10.01 -16.18
CA GLU A 178 15.64 10.47 -15.17
C GLU A 178 16.05 9.34 -14.20
N GLY A 179 15.47 8.16 -14.34
CA GLY A 179 15.74 7.01 -13.47
C GLY A 179 15.13 7.15 -12.07
N GLU A 180 14.11 8.01 -11.91
CA GLU A 180 13.38 8.17 -10.65
C GLU A 180 12.18 7.21 -10.59
N ALA A 181 12.49 5.93 -10.75
CA ALA A 181 11.53 4.83 -10.72
C ALA A 181 11.86 3.87 -9.56
N TYR A 182 10.84 3.45 -8.84
CA TYR A 182 10.97 2.71 -7.59
C TYR A 182 9.98 1.56 -7.53
N LEU A 183 10.28 0.53 -6.74
CA LEU A 183 9.41 -0.61 -6.49
C LEU A 183 9.02 -0.65 -5.02
N GLN A 184 7.73 -0.75 -4.75
CA GLN A 184 7.19 -1.04 -3.44
C GLN A 184 6.60 -2.46 -3.38
N LEU A 185 6.41 -2.99 -2.16
CA LEU A 185 5.67 -4.24 -1.95
C LEU A 185 4.20 -4.09 -2.33
N ALA A 186 3.57 -5.21 -2.73
CA ALA A 186 2.18 -5.25 -3.10
C ALA A 186 1.26 -4.76 -1.97
N TYR A 187 0.55 -3.66 -2.21
CA TYR A 187 -0.37 -3.05 -1.26
C TYR A 187 -1.58 -3.92 -0.97
N ASN A 188 -2.12 -4.55 -2.03
CA ASN A 188 -3.24 -5.45 -1.94
C ASN A 188 -2.90 -6.81 -2.56
N ALA A 189 -3.24 -7.90 -1.83
CA ALA A 189 -3.26 -9.24 -2.41
C ALA A 189 -4.72 -9.70 -2.63
N TYR A 190 -5.47 -9.95 -1.59
CA TYR A 190 -6.94 -10.14 -1.58
C TYR A 190 -7.63 -8.90 -1.04
N TYR A 191 -7.05 -8.35 0.00
CA TYR A 191 -7.41 -7.12 0.69
C TYR A 191 -6.13 -6.34 0.95
N THR A 192 -6.26 -5.16 1.53
CA THR A 192 -5.13 -4.37 1.99
C THR A 192 -4.36 -5.14 3.06
N ASN A 193 -3.06 -5.28 2.87
CA ASN A 193 -2.13 -5.73 3.91
C ASN A 193 -1.76 -4.50 4.75
N TYR A 194 -2.29 -4.42 5.96
CA TYR A 194 -2.19 -3.20 6.77
C TYR A 194 -0.76 -2.89 7.19
N GLU A 195 0.04 -3.92 7.53
CA GLU A 195 1.47 -3.78 7.79
C GLU A 195 2.21 -3.24 6.56
N ILE A 196 1.90 -3.76 5.37
CA ILE A 196 2.51 -3.29 4.11
C ILE A 196 2.06 -1.86 3.79
N ALA A 197 0.81 -1.50 4.06
CA ALA A 197 0.34 -0.12 3.88
C ALA A 197 1.17 0.88 4.70
N LEU A 198 1.49 0.54 5.96
CA LEU A 198 2.33 1.36 6.83
C LEU A 198 3.77 1.44 6.30
N ILE A 199 4.36 0.31 5.89
CA ILE A 199 5.72 0.27 5.34
C ILE A 199 5.80 1.05 4.01
N ASN A 200 4.80 0.89 3.12
CA ASN A 200 4.71 1.65 1.86
C ASN A 200 4.64 3.17 2.12
N THR A 201 4.06 3.59 3.24
CA THR A 201 4.01 5.01 3.61
C THR A 201 5.41 5.55 3.96
N TRP A 202 6.22 4.80 4.69
CA TRP A 202 7.62 5.12 4.93
C TRP A 202 8.42 5.17 3.62
N PHE A 203 8.18 4.22 2.72
CA PHE A 203 8.85 4.17 1.44
C PHE A 203 8.46 5.33 0.53
N ALA A 204 7.18 5.69 0.48
CA ALA A 204 6.71 6.86 -0.26
C ALA A 204 7.37 8.16 0.23
N ALA A 205 7.46 8.33 1.56
CA ALA A 205 8.14 9.47 2.16
C ALA A 205 9.63 9.51 1.84
N LYS A 206 10.32 8.36 1.95
CA LYS A 206 11.76 8.24 1.62
C LYS A 206 12.03 8.48 0.14
N THR A 207 11.15 8.01 -0.74
CA THR A 207 11.26 8.24 -2.18
C THR A 207 11.08 9.71 -2.53
N ALA A 208 10.07 10.37 -1.94
CA ALA A 208 9.78 11.77 -2.23
C ALA A 208 10.79 12.74 -1.58
N TYR A 209 11.32 12.40 -0.41
CA TYR A 209 12.16 13.29 0.40
C TYR A 209 13.44 12.58 0.87
N PRO A 210 14.31 12.10 -0.03
CA PRO A 210 15.46 11.27 0.32
C PRO A 210 16.37 11.90 1.38
N ASP A 211 16.60 13.21 1.33
CA ASP A 211 17.46 13.93 2.27
C ASP A 211 16.88 13.96 3.71
N ARG A 212 15.55 13.93 3.84
CA ARG A 212 14.87 13.93 5.15
C ARG A 212 14.74 12.53 5.76
N PHE A 213 14.97 11.50 4.94
CA PHE A 213 14.86 10.09 5.30
C PHE A 213 16.17 9.32 5.01
N GLU A 214 17.30 10.00 4.99
CA GLU A 214 18.62 9.37 4.73
C GLU A 214 18.93 8.28 5.77
N ASP A 215 18.56 8.52 7.03
CA ASP A 215 18.72 7.60 8.16
C ASP A 215 17.76 6.41 8.17
N VAL A 216 16.80 6.36 7.25
CA VAL A 216 15.77 5.32 7.22
C VAL A 216 16.23 4.13 6.38
N ASP A 217 16.40 2.96 7.00
CA ASP A 217 16.60 1.68 6.31
C ASP A 217 15.26 0.95 6.17
N MET A 218 14.88 0.58 4.94
CA MET A 218 13.58 -0.06 4.68
C MET A 218 13.53 -1.50 5.20
N THR A 219 14.66 -2.17 5.37
CA THR A 219 14.73 -3.49 6.01
C THR A 219 14.38 -3.37 7.49
N GLU A 220 14.98 -2.38 8.18
CA GLU A 220 14.69 -2.11 9.60
C GLU A 220 13.22 -1.66 9.79
N VAL A 221 12.68 -0.84 8.88
CA VAL A 221 11.26 -0.45 8.91
C VAL A 221 10.37 -1.67 8.75
N THR A 222 10.67 -2.53 7.78
CA THR A 222 9.89 -3.75 7.53
C THR A 222 9.92 -4.68 8.74
N ASP A 223 11.08 -4.92 9.31
CA ASP A 223 11.24 -5.78 10.49
C ASP A 223 10.51 -5.22 11.72
N ARG A 224 10.61 -3.91 11.95
CA ARG A 224 9.95 -3.24 13.06
C ARG A 224 8.43 -3.33 12.94
N VAL A 225 7.89 -3.04 11.74
CA VAL A 225 6.45 -3.08 11.50
C VAL A 225 5.93 -4.52 11.55
N THR A 226 6.58 -5.47 10.90
CA THR A 226 6.14 -6.88 10.94
C THR A 226 6.27 -7.46 12.34
N THR A 227 7.24 -7.04 13.13
CA THR A 227 7.33 -7.44 14.55
C THR A 227 6.13 -6.93 15.34
N ALA A 228 5.71 -5.68 15.13
CA ALA A 228 4.55 -5.12 15.84
C ALA A 228 3.23 -5.80 15.44
N PHE A 229 3.03 -6.09 14.16
CA PHE A 229 1.79 -6.68 13.65
C PHE A 229 1.76 -8.21 13.78
N LEU A 230 2.88 -8.89 13.51
CA LEU A 230 2.95 -10.33 13.30
C LEU A 230 3.85 -11.06 14.32
N GLY A 231 4.47 -10.31 15.24
CA GLY A 231 5.25 -10.86 16.35
C GLY A 231 6.68 -11.27 16.00
N LYS A 232 7.16 -11.04 14.77
CA LYS A 232 8.52 -11.35 14.34
C LYS A 232 9.00 -10.49 13.18
N PRO A 233 10.32 -10.26 13.04
CA PRO A 233 10.88 -9.60 11.86
C PRO A 233 10.71 -10.50 10.63
N LEU A 234 10.35 -9.94 9.49
CA LEU A 234 10.02 -10.70 8.28
C LEU A 234 10.58 -10.08 6.99
N ALA A 235 11.47 -9.08 7.07
CA ALA A 235 11.99 -8.43 5.87
C ALA A 235 12.69 -9.42 4.93
N GLU A 236 13.55 -10.29 5.45
CA GLU A 236 14.28 -11.27 4.66
C GLU A 236 13.33 -12.22 3.93
N GLU A 237 12.35 -12.79 4.64
CA GLU A 237 11.38 -13.73 4.07
C GLU A 237 10.47 -13.05 3.03
N ILE A 238 10.01 -11.82 3.30
CA ILE A 238 9.16 -11.07 2.38
C ILE A 238 9.94 -10.72 1.11
N TYR A 239 11.18 -10.23 1.24
CA TYR A 239 11.99 -9.81 0.08
C TYR A 239 12.45 -11.00 -0.76
N ALA A 240 12.65 -12.17 -0.15
CA ALA A 240 12.97 -13.40 -0.84
C ALA A 240 11.78 -14.00 -1.63
N CYS A 241 10.53 -13.55 -1.37
CA CYS A 241 9.38 -13.99 -2.13
C CYS A 241 9.51 -13.58 -3.62
N PRO A 242 9.27 -14.48 -4.58
CA PRO A 242 9.40 -14.15 -6.00
C PRO A 242 8.54 -12.98 -6.47
N ASN A 243 7.38 -12.76 -5.83
CA ASN A 243 6.46 -11.68 -6.17
C ASN A 243 6.83 -10.33 -5.52
N SER A 244 7.83 -10.31 -4.65
CA SER A 244 8.36 -9.07 -4.04
C SER A 244 9.50 -8.46 -4.85
N PHE A 245 10.06 -9.19 -5.81
CA PHE A 245 11.16 -8.75 -6.69
C PHE A 245 12.34 -8.12 -5.94
N GLY A 246 12.63 -8.62 -4.75
CA GLY A 246 13.71 -8.11 -3.88
C GLY A 246 13.29 -7.02 -2.89
N GLY A 247 12.01 -6.64 -2.83
CA GLY A 247 11.49 -5.66 -1.89
C GLY A 247 11.64 -4.22 -2.33
N TYR A 248 11.71 -3.30 -1.38
CA TYR A 248 11.78 -1.85 -1.63
C TYR A 248 13.11 -1.44 -2.27
N GLN A 249 13.04 -0.83 -3.44
CA GLN A 249 14.26 -0.45 -4.17
C GLN A 249 14.01 0.63 -5.22
N LYS A 250 15.06 1.38 -5.55
CA LYS A 250 15.13 2.12 -6.81
C LYS A 250 15.42 1.12 -7.92
N ILE A 251 14.64 1.12 -8.99
CA ILE A 251 14.82 0.18 -10.10
C ILE A 251 15.69 0.77 -11.20
N ASP A 252 16.43 -0.07 -11.88
CA ASP A 252 17.14 0.30 -13.11
C ASP A 252 16.14 0.28 -14.27
N THR A 253 15.77 1.46 -14.77
CA THR A 253 14.79 1.63 -15.84
C THR A 253 15.20 0.97 -17.15
N ALA A 254 16.49 0.76 -17.39
CA ALA A 254 16.99 0.11 -18.60
C ALA A 254 16.81 -1.42 -18.58
N THR A 255 16.81 -2.03 -17.39
CA THR A 255 16.90 -3.50 -17.27
C THR A 255 15.74 -4.15 -16.54
N PHE A 256 15.08 -3.45 -15.63
CA PHE A 256 14.09 -4.06 -14.71
C PHE A 256 12.93 -4.76 -15.42
N PHE A 257 12.36 -4.13 -16.44
CA PHE A 257 11.29 -4.74 -17.25
C PHE A 257 11.82 -5.47 -18.50
N ALA A 258 13.03 -5.16 -18.97
CA ALA A 258 13.62 -5.77 -20.14
C ALA A 258 14.19 -7.18 -19.86
N GLY A 259 14.43 -7.55 -18.61
CA GLY A 259 14.99 -8.84 -18.22
C GLY A 259 14.07 -10.00 -18.57
N THR A 260 14.59 -11.01 -19.27
CA THR A 260 13.93 -12.30 -19.48
C THR A 260 13.63 -12.95 -18.13
N GLN A 261 12.41 -13.47 -18.00
CA GLN A 261 12.04 -14.29 -16.84
C GLN A 261 13.01 -15.49 -16.72
N GLY A 262 13.73 -15.55 -15.62
CA GLY A 262 14.36 -16.78 -15.15
C GLY A 262 13.31 -17.62 -14.42
#